data_1fa42828500130c074322acb5f5a0280
#
_entry.id   1fa42828500130c074322acb5f5a0280
#
_cell.length_a   1.000
_cell.length_b   1.000
_cell.length_c   1.000
_cell.angle_alpha   90.00
_cell.angle_beta   90.00
_cell.angle_gamma   90.00
#
_symmetry.space_group_name_H-M   'P 1'
#
loop_
_entity.id
_entity.type
_entity.pdbx_description
1 polymer ?
#
loop_
_entity_poly.entity_id
_entity_poly.type
_entity_poly.pdbx_seq_one_letter_code
_entity_poly.pdbx_strand_id
1 'polypeptide(L)'
;MTAKISISVIVNGKNEVAEVEPRLLLADFLRETLDLTGTHVGCEHGICGACTVLMNGDSVRSCLTFAVQADGATIETVESLGDIDELGPLQEAFREHHALQCGFCTPGMLMTATDMLQKYPLETDDDIRDGLSGNICRCTGYQNIVAAVRSAADKRDDK
;
A
#
# COMPACT_ATOMS: atom_id res chain seq x y z
N MET A 1 17.30 -7.55 -28.03
CA MET A 1 17.13 -6.38 -27.14
C MET A 1 15.64 -6.06 -27.15
N THR A 2 14.95 -6.14 -26.01
CA THR A 2 13.54 -5.75 -25.88
C THR A 2 13.46 -4.23 -26.04
N ALA A 3 12.54 -3.74 -26.88
CA ALA A 3 12.32 -2.31 -27.02
C ALA A 3 11.82 -1.76 -25.66
N LYS A 4 12.42 -0.69 -25.16
CA LYS A 4 11.95 0.01 -23.97
C LYS A 4 10.83 0.98 -24.36
N ILE A 5 9.94 1.25 -23.42
CA ILE A 5 8.82 2.18 -23.55
C ILE A 5 9.04 3.29 -22.53
N SER A 6 8.93 4.54 -22.98
CA SER A 6 8.96 5.68 -22.07
C SER A 6 7.61 5.80 -21.36
N ILE A 7 7.64 5.94 -20.04
CA ILE A 7 6.47 6.20 -19.21
C ILE A 7 6.70 7.45 -18.36
N SER A 8 5.60 8.14 -18.04
CA SER A 8 5.59 9.26 -17.11
C SER A 8 4.53 8.98 -16.04
N VAL A 9 4.93 8.89 -14.79
CA VAL A 9 4.06 8.54 -13.65
C VAL A 9 4.33 9.47 -12.48
N ILE A 10 3.28 9.87 -11.76
CA ILE A 10 3.42 10.63 -10.52
C ILE A 10 3.53 9.62 -9.37
N VAL A 11 4.67 9.58 -8.67
CA VAL A 11 4.87 8.68 -7.53
C VAL A 11 5.13 9.51 -6.28
N ASN A 12 4.27 9.36 -5.27
CA ASN A 12 4.33 10.11 -3.99
C ASN A 12 4.47 11.62 -4.23
N GLY A 13 3.68 12.15 -5.19
CA GLY A 13 3.66 13.57 -5.56
C GLY A 13 4.81 14.05 -6.45
N LYS A 14 5.75 13.16 -6.84
CA LYS A 14 6.87 13.49 -7.74
C LYS A 14 6.63 12.91 -9.12
N ASN A 15 6.89 13.70 -10.16
CA ASN A 15 6.82 13.20 -11.54
C ASN A 15 8.10 12.44 -11.89
N GLU A 16 7.93 11.15 -12.21
CA GLU A 16 9.00 10.23 -12.58
C GLU A 16 8.87 9.87 -14.06
N VAL A 17 9.94 10.00 -14.82
CA VAL A 17 10.01 9.62 -16.25
C VAL A 17 11.06 8.54 -16.40
N ALA A 18 10.69 7.39 -16.97
CA ALA A 18 11.60 6.26 -17.10
C ALA A 18 11.39 5.47 -18.39
N GLU A 19 12.48 4.86 -18.89
CA GLU A 19 12.47 3.90 -19.99
C GLU A 19 12.38 2.48 -19.42
N VAL A 20 11.21 1.83 -19.54
CA VAL A 20 10.95 0.52 -18.93
C VAL A 20 10.78 -0.58 -19.99
N GLU A 21 11.12 -1.81 -19.63
CA GLU A 21 10.72 -2.96 -20.44
C GLU A 21 9.19 -3.19 -20.32
N PRO A 22 8.51 -3.59 -21.43
CA PRO A 22 7.04 -3.79 -21.39
C PRO A 22 6.53 -4.77 -20.34
N ARG A 23 7.40 -5.72 -19.94
CA ARG A 23 7.09 -6.77 -18.95
C ARG A 23 7.52 -6.44 -17.51
N LEU A 24 8.11 -5.26 -17.27
CA LEU A 24 8.53 -4.85 -15.92
C LEU A 24 7.29 -4.69 -15.04
N LEU A 25 7.28 -5.35 -13.88
CA LEU A 25 6.19 -5.21 -12.92
C LEU A 25 6.27 -3.84 -12.22
N LEU A 26 5.12 -3.30 -11.84
CA LEU A 26 5.06 -2.05 -11.10
C LEU A 26 5.80 -2.17 -9.76
N ALA A 27 5.70 -3.31 -9.07
CA ALA A 27 6.44 -3.57 -7.84
C ALA A 27 7.96 -3.45 -8.03
N ASP A 28 8.49 -4.04 -9.11
CA ASP A 28 9.93 -4.00 -9.41
C ASP A 28 10.36 -2.60 -9.85
N PHE A 29 9.52 -1.90 -10.61
CA PHE A 29 9.75 -0.50 -10.97
C PHE A 29 9.88 0.39 -9.74
N LEU A 30 8.95 0.28 -8.78
CA LEU A 30 8.99 1.05 -7.54
C LEU A 30 10.25 0.73 -6.72
N ARG A 31 10.56 -0.56 -6.55
CA ARG A 31 11.66 -1.00 -5.69
C ARG A 31 13.04 -0.84 -6.31
N GLU A 32 13.22 -1.24 -7.57
CA GLU A 32 14.53 -1.37 -8.21
C GLU A 32 14.89 -0.12 -9.04
N THR A 33 13.89 0.61 -9.56
CA THR A 33 14.15 1.81 -10.38
C THR A 33 14.04 3.08 -9.54
N LEU A 34 13.06 3.17 -8.64
CA LEU A 34 12.81 4.36 -7.82
C LEU A 34 13.35 4.23 -6.39
N ASP A 35 13.92 3.08 -6.00
CA ASP A 35 14.44 2.78 -4.66
C ASP A 35 13.37 2.93 -3.52
N LEU A 36 12.08 2.78 -3.87
CA LEU A 36 10.97 2.79 -2.94
C LEU A 36 10.73 1.37 -2.41
N THR A 37 11.57 0.95 -1.47
CA THR A 37 11.63 -0.44 -0.98
C THR A 37 10.57 -0.79 0.05
N GLY A 38 9.77 0.17 0.52
CA GLY A 38 8.66 -0.06 1.43
C GLY A 38 7.54 -0.93 0.85
N THR A 39 7.36 -0.94 -0.47
CA THR A 39 6.48 -1.90 -1.13
C THR A 39 7.09 -3.29 -1.11
N HIS A 40 6.54 -4.22 -0.31
CA HIS A 40 7.07 -5.58 -0.18
C HIS A 40 6.43 -6.55 -1.18
N VAL A 41 7.18 -7.55 -1.63
CA VAL A 41 6.70 -8.59 -2.56
C VAL A 41 6.81 -9.96 -1.89
N GLY A 42 5.65 -10.62 -1.62
CA GLY A 42 5.63 -11.89 -0.90
C GLY A 42 5.21 -13.10 -1.73
N CYS A 43 4.28 -12.97 -2.66
CA CYS A 43 3.72 -14.13 -3.38
C CYS A 43 3.76 -14.05 -4.90
N GLU A 44 3.82 -12.86 -5.48
CA GLU A 44 3.73 -12.60 -6.94
C GLU A 44 2.49 -13.21 -7.64
N HIS A 45 1.45 -13.50 -6.84
CA HIS A 45 0.19 -14.11 -7.31
C HIS A 45 -1.05 -13.27 -6.98
N GLY A 46 -0.84 -12.05 -6.41
CA GLY A 46 -1.95 -11.17 -6.02
C GLY A 46 -2.70 -11.58 -4.75
N ILE A 47 -2.24 -12.62 -4.02
CA ILE A 47 -2.97 -13.22 -2.89
C ILE A 47 -2.62 -12.56 -1.56
N CYS A 48 -1.32 -12.33 -1.29
CA CYS A 48 -0.87 -11.95 0.06
C CYS A 48 -1.09 -10.47 0.40
N GLY A 49 -1.26 -9.60 -0.58
CA GLY A 49 -1.49 -8.17 -0.39
C GLY A 49 -0.29 -7.34 0.08
N ALA A 50 0.90 -7.94 0.28
CA ALA A 50 2.08 -7.21 0.76
C ALA A 50 2.54 -6.10 -0.20
N CYS A 51 2.27 -6.26 -1.50
CA CYS A 51 2.64 -5.32 -2.56
C CYS A 51 1.57 -4.27 -2.88
N THR A 52 0.57 -4.09 -2.02
CA THR A 52 -0.50 -3.11 -2.26
C THR A 52 0.06 -1.70 -2.29
N VAL A 53 -0.33 -0.96 -3.33
CA VAL A 53 -0.13 0.48 -3.49
C VAL A 53 -1.46 1.12 -3.90
N LEU A 54 -1.59 2.44 -3.82
CA LEU A 54 -2.73 3.12 -4.45
C LEU A 54 -2.35 3.57 -5.86
N MET A 55 -3.20 3.29 -6.83
CA MET A 55 -3.09 3.79 -8.19
C MET A 55 -4.36 4.56 -8.54
N ASN A 56 -4.21 5.86 -8.73
CA ASN A 56 -5.33 6.80 -8.93
C ASN A 56 -6.35 6.75 -7.78
N GLY A 57 -5.88 6.52 -6.56
CA GLY A 57 -6.70 6.42 -5.35
C GLY A 57 -7.32 5.04 -5.08
N ASP A 58 -7.08 4.03 -5.94
CA ASP A 58 -7.57 2.66 -5.74
C ASP A 58 -6.45 1.72 -5.31
N SER A 59 -6.72 0.84 -4.35
CA SER A 59 -5.76 -0.19 -3.93
C SER A 59 -5.55 -1.25 -5.02
N VAL A 60 -4.30 -1.40 -5.46
CA VAL A 60 -3.91 -2.37 -6.49
C VAL A 60 -2.76 -3.26 -6.03
N ARG A 61 -2.66 -4.44 -6.61
CA ARG A 61 -1.54 -5.37 -6.40
C ARG A 61 -0.43 -5.07 -7.41
N SER A 62 0.60 -4.34 -6.99
CA SER A 62 1.69 -3.92 -7.88
C SER A 62 2.46 -5.10 -8.49
N CYS A 63 2.44 -6.29 -7.88
CA CYS A 63 3.03 -7.51 -8.44
C CYS A 63 2.21 -8.13 -9.59
N LEU A 64 1.00 -7.63 -9.87
CA LEU A 64 0.15 -8.05 -10.99
C LEU A 64 -0.07 -6.94 -12.02
N THR A 65 0.56 -5.79 -11.82
CA THR A 65 0.45 -4.61 -12.69
C THR A 65 1.77 -4.40 -13.40
N PHE A 66 1.77 -4.20 -14.70
CA PHE A 66 2.98 -3.80 -15.42
C PHE A 66 3.25 -2.30 -15.26
N ALA A 67 4.53 -1.92 -15.18
CA ALA A 67 4.92 -0.51 -15.07
C ALA A 67 4.36 0.34 -16.23
N VAL A 68 4.28 -0.21 -17.43
CA VAL A 68 3.69 0.47 -18.61
C VAL A 68 2.19 0.76 -18.47
N GLN A 69 1.46 0.03 -17.60
CA GLN A 69 0.05 0.30 -17.33
C GLN A 69 -0.14 1.49 -16.38
N ALA A 70 0.92 1.91 -15.69
CA ALA A 70 0.92 3.06 -14.82
C ALA A 70 1.28 4.37 -15.53
N ASP A 71 1.52 4.35 -16.86
CA ASP A 71 1.76 5.57 -17.61
C ASP A 71 0.62 6.57 -17.47
N GLY A 72 0.93 7.80 -17.07
CA GLY A 72 -0.04 8.85 -16.77
C GLY A 72 -0.78 8.71 -15.44
N ALA A 73 -0.52 7.66 -14.65
CA ALA A 73 -1.17 7.43 -13.36
C ALA A 73 -0.49 8.18 -12.20
N THR A 74 -1.23 8.32 -11.11
CA THR A 74 -0.71 8.72 -9.79
C THR A 74 -0.61 7.48 -8.91
N ILE A 75 0.58 7.24 -8.37
CA ILE A 75 0.88 6.11 -7.46
C ILE A 75 1.22 6.67 -6.08
N GLU A 76 0.62 6.09 -5.05
CA GLU A 76 0.99 6.32 -3.67
C GLU A 76 1.50 5.01 -3.06
N THR A 77 2.63 5.07 -2.40
CA THR A 77 3.24 3.95 -1.67
C THR A 77 3.28 4.25 -0.17
N VAL A 78 3.66 3.29 0.65
CA VAL A 78 3.71 3.45 2.10
C VAL A 78 4.59 4.62 2.55
N GLU A 79 5.59 4.98 1.76
CA GLU A 79 6.48 6.12 2.01
C GLU A 79 5.78 7.47 1.95
N SER A 80 4.59 7.56 1.33
CA SER A 80 3.78 8.79 1.31
C SER A 80 2.94 9.02 2.56
N LEU A 81 2.78 8.01 3.42
CA LEU A 81 1.90 8.08 4.59
C LEU A 81 2.50 8.84 5.78
N GLY A 82 3.79 9.07 5.78
CA GLY A 82 4.56 9.73 6.83
C GLY A 82 6.02 9.33 6.75
N ASP A 83 6.86 9.94 7.55
CA ASP A 83 8.28 9.65 7.61
C ASP A 83 8.70 9.12 9.01
N ILE A 84 10.01 8.91 9.22
CA ILE A 84 10.55 8.35 10.46
C ILE A 84 10.38 9.27 11.67
N ASP A 85 10.33 10.57 11.43
CA ASP A 85 10.21 11.59 12.49
C ASP A 85 8.75 11.99 12.74
N GLU A 86 7.89 11.89 11.71
CA GLU A 86 6.49 12.25 11.77
C GLU A 86 5.62 11.17 11.08
N LEU A 87 5.15 10.21 11.88
CA LEU A 87 4.27 9.15 11.41
C LEU A 87 2.89 9.71 11.07
N GLY A 88 2.30 9.22 9.99
CA GLY A 88 0.90 9.51 9.67
C GLY A 88 -0.07 8.88 10.69
N PRO A 89 -1.33 9.37 10.76
CA PRO A 89 -2.30 8.93 11.79
C PRO A 89 -2.53 7.43 11.84
N LEU A 90 -2.56 6.76 10.70
CA LEU A 90 -2.73 5.30 10.61
C LEU A 90 -1.47 4.56 11.08
N GLN A 91 -0.28 5.05 10.74
CA GLN A 91 0.99 4.49 11.21
C GLN A 91 1.12 4.63 12.73
N GLU A 92 0.71 5.77 13.30
CA GLU A 92 0.63 5.97 14.75
C GLU A 92 -0.32 4.97 15.40
N ALA A 93 -1.52 4.76 14.85
CA ALA A 93 -2.47 3.78 15.36
C ALA A 93 -1.89 2.36 15.32
N PHE A 94 -1.16 2.00 14.26
CA PHE A 94 -0.47 0.70 14.18
C PHE A 94 0.61 0.56 15.26
N ARG A 95 1.35 1.62 15.56
CA ARG A 95 2.35 1.65 16.64
C ARG A 95 1.68 1.52 18.01
N GLU A 96 0.66 2.33 18.29
CA GLU A 96 -0.05 2.37 19.60
C GLU A 96 -0.72 1.03 19.92
N HIS A 97 -1.32 0.37 18.93
CA HIS A 97 -2.02 -0.91 19.09
C HIS A 97 -1.12 -2.14 18.91
N HIS A 98 0.20 -1.97 18.72
CA HIS A 98 1.11 -3.06 18.42
C HIS A 98 0.63 -3.94 17.24
N ALA A 99 0.15 -3.30 16.18
CA ALA A 99 -0.48 -3.95 15.01
C ALA A 99 0.52 -4.60 14.05
N LEU A 100 1.76 -4.77 14.45
CA LEU A 100 2.81 -5.40 13.68
C LEU A 100 3.74 -6.24 14.57
N GLN A 101 4.37 -7.26 13.99
CA GLN A 101 5.45 -8.04 14.60
C GLN A 101 6.66 -8.07 13.67
N CYS A 102 6.72 -8.95 12.67
CA CYS A 102 7.82 -8.94 11.71
C CYS A 102 7.82 -7.73 10.76
N GLY A 103 6.69 -7.06 10.59
CA GLY A 103 6.54 -5.88 9.75
C GLY A 103 6.36 -6.14 8.26
N PHE A 104 6.51 -7.39 7.77
CA PHE A 104 6.51 -7.68 6.34
C PHE A 104 5.18 -7.36 5.64
N CYS A 105 4.04 -7.64 6.25
CA CYS A 105 2.72 -7.32 5.70
C CYS A 105 2.30 -5.85 5.93
N THR A 106 2.99 -5.14 6.83
CA THR A 106 2.56 -3.83 7.32
C THR A 106 2.38 -2.78 6.22
N PRO A 107 3.29 -2.61 5.26
CA PRO A 107 3.09 -1.66 4.17
C PRO A 107 1.80 -1.91 3.38
N GLY A 108 1.57 -3.15 2.97
CA GLY A 108 0.35 -3.52 2.24
C GLY A 108 -0.92 -3.35 3.06
N MET A 109 -0.88 -3.64 4.38
CA MET A 109 -1.99 -3.41 5.30
C MET A 109 -2.31 -1.92 5.42
N LEU A 110 -1.28 -1.07 5.57
CA LEU A 110 -1.45 0.38 5.67
C LEU A 110 -2.06 0.95 4.38
N MET A 111 -1.57 0.56 3.19
CA MET A 111 -2.12 1.04 1.93
C MET A 111 -3.57 0.58 1.72
N THR A 112 -3.89 -0.67 2.04
CA THR A 112 -5.28 -1.17 1.98
C THR A 112 -6.18 -0.43 2.97
N ALA A 113 -5.73 -0.23 4.22
CA ALA A 113 -6.50 0.48 5.23
C ALA A 113 -6.69 1.97 4.87
N THR A 114 -5.69 2.59 4.21
CA THR A 114 -5.81 3.96 3.70
C THR A 114 -6.94 4.07 2.66
N ASP A 115 -6.98 3.15 1.68
CA ASP A 115 -8.07 3.07 0.71
C ASP A 115 -9.44 2.89 1.38
N MET A 116 -9.52 1.96 2.34
CA MET A 116 -10.75 1.70 3.10
C MET A 116 -11.23 2.94 3.86
N LEU A 117 -10.33 3.60 4.59
CA LEU A 117 -10.65 4.80 5.35
C LEU A 117 -11.12 5.96 4.45
N GLN A 118 -10.65 6.05 3.22
CA GLN A 118 -11.08 7.10 2.28
C GLN A 118 -12.45 6.83 1.68
N LYS A 119 -12.86 5.56 1.51
CA LYS A 119 -14.01 5.18 0.68
C LYS A 119 -15.20 4.65 1.46
N TYR A 120 -14.97 4.06 2.66
CA TYR A 120 -16.01 3.32 3.38
C TYR A 120 -16.21 3.85 4.79
N PRO A 121 -17.44 3.76 5.34
CA PRO A 121 -17.73 4.23 6.70
C PRO A 121 -17.05 3.38 7.79
N LEU A 122 -16.78 2.10 7.57
CA LEU A 122 -16.15 1.16 8.52
C LEU A 122 -16.86 1.17 9.89
N GLU A 123 -18.16 0.94 9.91
CA GLU A 123 -19.00 1.05 11.13
C GLU A 123 -18.69 -0.05 12.15
N THR A 124 -18.29 -1.24 11.70
CA THR A 124 -18.03 -2.41 12.53
C THR A 124 -16.62 -2.97 12.33
N ASP A 125 -16.16 -3.77 13.31
CA ASP A 125 -14.89 -4.51 13.14
C ASP A 125 -14.97 -5.54 12.01
N ASP A 126 -16.15 -6.03 11.68
CA ASP A 126 -16.33 -6.97 10.58
C ASP A 126 -16.14 -6.28 9.23
N ASP A 127 -16.55 -5.03 9.07
CA ASP A 127 -16.26 -4.23 7.87
C ASP A 127 -14.74 -4.10 7.66
N ILE A 128 -13.99 -3.91 8.77
CA ILE A 128 -12.53 -3.85 8.72
C ILE A 128 -11.92 -5.20 8.34
N ARG A 129 -12.42 -6.31 8.92
CA ARG A 129 -11.96 -7.66 8.59
C ARG A 129 -12.22 -8.00 7.13
N ASP A 130 -13.40 -7.68 6.63
CA ASP A 130 -13.78 -7.90 5.23
C ASP A 130 -12.88 -7.10 4.28
N GLY A 131 -12.66 -5.84 4.56
CA GLY A 131 -11.78 -4.99 3.75
C GLY A 131 -10.32 -5.45 3.76
N LEU A 132 -9.83 -6.00 4.88
CA LEU A 132 -8.48 -6.54 5.00
C LEU A 132 -8.35 -8.00 4.53
N SER A 133 -9.43 -8.65 4.08
CA SER A 133 -9.43 -10.08 3.70
C SER A 133 -8.45 -10.44 2.58
N GLY A 134 -8.09 -9.47 1.74
CA GLY A 134 -7.07 -9.59 0.70
C GLY A 134 -5.62 -9.41 1.17
N ASN A 135 -5.37 -9.25 2.48
CA ASN A 135 -4.04 -9.01 3.03
C ASN A 135 -3.71 -10.07 4.09
N ILE A 136 -2.61 -10.78 3.91
CA ILE A 136 -2.21 -11.89 4.80
C ILE A 136 -1.16 -11.43 5.79
N CYS A 137 -1.46 -11.61 7.09
CA CYS A 137 -0.49 -11.50 8.18
C CYS A 137 -0.31 -12.87 8.85
N ARG A 138 0.93 -13.38 8.91
CA ARG A 138 1.23 -14.68 9.54
C ARG A 138 1.53 -14.56 11.04
N CYS A 139 1.72 -13.35 11.55
CA CYS A 139 2.27 -13.14 12.89
C CYS A 139 1.23 -12.73 13.94
N THR A 140 0.37 -11.75 13.62
CA THR A 140 -0.42 -10.98 14.61
C THR A 140 -1.75 -11.60 15.00
N GLY A 141 -2.31 -12.51 14.19
CA GLY A 141 -3.69 -12.98 14.36
C GLY A 141 -4.75 -11.90 14.09
N TYR A 142 -4.38 -10.78 13.46
CA TYR A 142 -5.21 -9.66 12.99
C TYR A 142 -5.86 -8.78 14.07
N GLN A 143 -6.04 -9.22 15.31
CA GLN A 143 -6.77 -8.49 16.33
C GLN A 143 -6.26 -7.05 16.52
N ASN A 144 -4.95 -6.90 16.70
CA ASN A 144 -4.32 -5.60 16.87
C ASN A 144 -4.37 -4.74 15.60
N ILE A 145 -4.35 -5.36 14.41
CA ILE A 145 -4.50 -4.66 13.13
C ILE A 145 -5.92 -4.09 13.03
N VAL A 146 -6.95 -4.88 13.33
CA VAL A 146 -8.34 -4.43 13.34
C VAL A 146 -8.52 -3.29 14.34
N ALA A 147 -7.98 -3.42 15.56
CA ALA A 147 -8.05 -2.37 16.58
C ALA A 147 -7.35 -1.06 16.13
N ALA A 148 -6.21 -1.15 15.45
CA ALA A 148 -5.51 0.01 14.92
C ALA A 148 -6.32 0.74 13.83
N VAL A 149 -6.90 -0.02 12.88
CA VAL A 149 -7.73 0.56 11.82
C VAL A 149 -9.01 1.17 12.41
N ARG A 150 -9.63 0.52 13.41
CA ARG A 150 -10.79 1.06 14.16
C ARG A 150 -10.43 2.40 14.80
N SER A 151 -9.33 2.46 15.55
CA SER A 151 -8.87 3.69 16.19
C SER A 151 -8.62 4.83 15.19
N ALA A 152 -8.11 4.50 14.00
CA ALA A 152 -7.92 5.49 12.94
C ALA A 152 -9.25 5.95 12.32
N ALA A 153 -10.24 5.06 12.17
CA ALA A 153 -11.57 5.38 11.68
C ALA A 153 -12.30 6.32 12.65
N ASP A 154 -12.30 6.01 13.94
CA ASP A 154 -12.95 6.82 14.98
C ASP A 154 -12.35 8.24 15.01
N LYS A 155 -11.02 8.37 14.97
CA LYS A 155 -10.32 9.68 14.93
C LYS A 155 -10.61 10.48 13.64
N ARG A 156 -10.97 9.82 12.54
CA ARG A 156 -11.39 10.48 11.29
C ARG A 156 -12.76 11.11 11.43
N ASP A 157 -13.70 10.36 12.01
CA ASP A 157 -15.12 10.73 12.11
C ASP A 157 -15.37 11.82 13.16
N ASP A 158 -14.42 12.04 14.08
CA ASP A 158 -14.44 13.12 15.10
C ASP A 158 -14.00 14.49 14.55
N LYS A 159 -13.62 14.60 13.28
CA LYS A 159 -13.17 15.86 12.64
C LYS A 159 -14.22 16.44 11.72
#